data_d1fec2969722c4767559bff9fc3b3596
#
_entry.id   d1fec2969722c4767559bff9fc3b3596
#
_cell.length_a   1.000
_cell.length_b   1.000
_cell.length_c   1.000
_cell.angle_alpha   90.00
_cell.angle_beta   90.00
_cell.angle_gamma   90.00
#
_symmetry.space_group_name_H-M   'P 1'
#
loop_
_entity.id
_entity.type
_entity.pdbx_description
1 polymer ?
#
loop_
_entity_poly.entity_id
_entity_poly.type
_entity_poly.pdbx_seq_one_letter_code
_entity_poly.pdbx_strand_id
1 'polypeptide(L)'
;VENRETKTKSRFSHTVTVKTTKTLKLPKVSGACKTYAYYDAVTDKTSPAYAVLNSGTYRGVTYKTTTDETTGIRMVGEYYCAALGTFYGTTKGTKYKVTLDTGKTFKIILCDTKSNRHTDKKHQYAKKNKDVVEFYVDRTKIPAGVNGNYNRLEPFHGKIQSIERLTEWDRAES
;
A
#
# COMPACT_ATOMS: atom_id res chain seq x y z
N VAL A 1 -13.83 14.72 12.01
CA VAL A 1 -12.95 13.57 11.63
C VAL A 1 -12.22 13.14 12.88
N GLU A 2 -12.60 12.00 13.44
CA GLU A 2 -11.96 11.49 14.65
C GLU A 2 -10.50 11.14 14.41
N ASN A 3 -9.64 11.71 15.21
CA ASN A 3 -8.24 11.32 15.32
C ASN A 3 -8.17 9.98 16.04
N ARG A 4 -7.94 8.91 15.31
CA ARG A 4 -7.71 7.62 15.92
C ARG A 4 -6.22 7.48 16.24
N GLU A 5 -5.88 7.66 17.49
CA GLU A 5 -4.53 7.33 17.98
C GLU A 5 -4.45 5.84 18.23
N THR A 6 -3.58 5.18 17.50
CA THR A 6 -3.20 3.80 17.79
C THR A 6 -1.82 3.83 18.40
N LYS A 7 -1.73 3.54 19.68
CA LYS A 7 -0.44 3.48 20.39
C LYS A 7 0.08 2.06 20.33
N THR A 8 1.15 1.85 19.60
CA THR A 8 1.88 0.59 19.60
C THR A 8 3.23 0.81 20.27
N LYS A 9 3.44 0.20 21.42
CA LYS A 9 4.75 0.22 22.08
C LYS A 9 5.70 -0.74 21.37
N SER A 10 6.75 -0.22 20.79
CA SER A 10 7.83 -1.02 20.26
C SER A 10 8.89 -1.29 21.36
N ARG A 11 9.74 -2.29 21.12
CA ARG A 11 10.86 -2.64 22.01
C ARG A 11 11.82 -1.48 22.33
N PHE A 12 11.71 -0.38 21.61
CA PHE A 12 12.57 0.82 21.73
C PHE A 12 11.82 2.04 22.27
N SER A 13 10.67 1.85 22.94
CA SER A 13 9.88 2.95 23.51
C SER A 13 9.46 4.03 22.52
N HIS A 14 9.16 3.62 21.27
CA HIS A 14 8.59 4.52 20.27
C HIS A 14 7.07 4.41 20.26
N THR A 15 6.39 5.54 20.25
CA THR A 15 4.94 5.60 20.05
C THR A 15 4.67 6.06 18.62
N VAL A 16 3.99 5.23 17.84
CA VAL A 16 3.55 5.60 16.50
C VAL A 16 2.16 6.19 16.59
N THR A 17 2.01 7.42 16.14
CA THR A 17 0.70 8.06 16.01
C THR A 17 0.31 8.10 14.55
N VAL A 18 -0.84 7.54 14.25
CA VAL A 18 -1.41 7.52 12.89
C VAL A 18 -2.60 8.45 12.84
N LYS A 19 -2.59 9.36 11.88
CA LYS A 19 -3.67 10.31 11.65
C LYS A 19 -4.07 10.30 10.19
N THR A 20 -5.37 10.23 9.92
CA THR A 20 -5.89 10.49 8.58
C THR A 20 -5.77 11.98 8.27
N THR A 21 -5.05 12.32 7.21
CA THR A 21 -4.86 13.71 6.79
C THR A 21 -5.77 14.10 5.62
N LYS A 22 -6.16 13.13 4.80
CA LYS A 22 -6.96 13.39 3.62
C LYS A 22 -7.69 12.13 3.16
N THR A 23 -9.00 12.25 2.94
CA THR A 23 -9.78 11.26 2.21
C THR A 23 -9.75 11.60 0.72
N LEU A 24 -9.35 10.65 -0.11
CA LEU A 24 -9.18 10.84 -1.53
C LEU A 24 -10.44 10.42 -2.29
N LYS A 25 -10.82 11.22 -3.27
CA LYS A 25 -11.97 10.93 -4.11
C LYS A 25 -11.68 9.74 -5.02
N LEU A 26 -12.55 8.76 -5.02
CA LEU A 26 -12.44 7.61 -5.91
C LEU A 26 -13.06 7.86 -7.27
N PRO A 27 -12.54 7.19 -8.32
CA PRO A 27 -13.19 7.18 -9.62
C PRO A 27 -14.51 6.38 -9.54
N LYS A 28 -15.44 6.72 -10.43
CA LYS A 28 -16.69 5.98 -10.60
C LYS A 28 -16.50 4.68 -11.41
N VAL A 29 -15.40 4.02 -11.20
CA VAL A 29 -15.06 2.77 -11.88
C VAL A 29 -14.68 1.72 -10.84
N SER A 30 -15.11 0.51 -11.06
CA SER A 30 -14.75 -0.61 -10.20
C SER A 30 -13.28 -0.92 -10.38
N GLY A 31 -12.48 -0.68 -9.35
CA GLY A 31 -11.07 -1.07 -9.31
C GLY A 31 -10.89 -2.41 -8.64
N ALA A 32 -9.87 -3.15 -9.04
CA ALA A 32 -9.47 -4.38 -8.41
C ALA A 32 -8.08 -4.28 -7.79
N CYS A 33 -7.84 -5.07 -6.76
CA CYS A 33 -6.52 -5.21 -6.16
C CYS A 33 -5.75 -6.27 -6.93
N LYS A 34 -4.81 -5.88 -7.79
CA LYS A 34 -4.05 -6.82 -8.61
C LYS A 34 -2.64 -7.07 -8.14
N THR A 35 -2.12 -8.19 -8.56
CA THR A 35 -0.72 -8.53 -8.41
C THR A 35 0.14 -7.66 -9.30
N TYR A 36 1.13 -7.03 -8.70
CA TYR A 36 2.23 -6.44 -9.45
C TYR A 36 3.41 -7.40 -9.44
N ALA A 37 3.87 -7.81 -10.62
CA ALA A 37 4.79 -8.94 -10.76
C ALA A 37 6.28 -8.61 -10.53
N TYR A 38 6.62 -7.57 -9.78
CA TYR A 38 8.02 -7.17 -9.55
C TYR A 38 8.51 -7.50 -8.15
N TYR A 39 8.38 -8.78 -7.77
CA TYR A 39 8.96 -9.25 -6.50
C TYR A 39 10.46 -8.96 -6.41
N ASP A 40 11.20 -9.00 -7.52
CA ASP A 40 12.62 -8.70 -7.59
C ASP A 40 12.96 -7.23 -7.35
N ALA A 41 11.98 -6.35 -7.38
CA ALA A 41 12.16 -4.94 -7.02
C ALA A 41 12.73 -4.76 -5.61
N VAL A 42 12.64 -5.77 -4.77
CA VAL A 42 13.24 -5.80 -3.42
C VAL A 42 14.76 -5.90 -3.48
N THR A 43 15.30 -6.59 -4.48
CA THR A 43 16.76 -6.80 -4.64
C THR A 43 17.36 -5.94 -5.76
N ASP A 44 16.54 -5.44 -6.66
CA ASP A 44 16.97 -4.58 -7.76
C ASP A 44 17.14 -3.13 -7.29
N LYS A 45 18.38 -2.74 -7.08
CA LYS A 45 18.75 -1.39 -6.61
C LYS A 45 18.36 -0.27 -7.59
N THR A 46 18.04 -0.61 -8.84
CA THR A 46 17.61 0.37 -9.85
C THR A 46 16.12 0.62 -9.81
N SER A 47 15.37 -0.25 -9.15
CA SER A 47 13.92 -0.09 -9.02
C SER A 47 13.54 1.09 -8.12
N PRO A 48 12.59 1.94 -8.53
CA PRO A 48 12.07 2.97 -7.65
C PRO A 48 11.50 2.43 -6.33
N ALA A 49 10.97 1.22 -6.34
CA ALA A 49 10.45 0.56 -5.15
C ALA A 49 11.55 0.14 -4.17
N TYR A 50 12.79 -0.05 -4.63
CA TYR A 50 13.89 -0.50 -3.79
C TYR A 50 14.12 0.41 -2.59
N ALA A 51 14.10 1.71 -2.80
CA ALA A 51 14.32 2.68 -1.73
C ALA A 51 13.33 2.52 -0.58
N VAL A 52 12.04 2.31 -0.90
CA VAL A 52 11.00 2.10 0.11
C VAL A 52 11.11 0.71 0.74
N LEU A 53 11.31 -0.31 -0.08
CA LEU A 53 11.27 -1.71 0.37
C LEU A 53 12.51 -2.12 1.17
N ASN A 54 13.68 -1.57 0.85
CA ASN A 54 14.95 -2.00 1.43
C ASN A 54 15.57 -0.99 2.39
N SER A 55 15.42 0.30 2.18
CA SER A 55 15.80 1.29 3.19
C SER A 55 14.75 1.41 4.27
N GLY A 56 13.48 1.26 3.89
CA GLY A 56 12.34 1.14 4.81
C GLY A 56 12.25 2.23 5.88
N THR A 57 12.99 3.34 5.71
CA THR A 57 13.07 4.39 6.72
C THR A 57 11.98 5.42 6.49
N TYR A 58 11.18 5.64 7.52
CA TYR A 58 10.16 6.67 7.54
C TYR A 58 10.25 7.45 8.84
N ARG A 59 10.53 8.74 8.74
CA ARG A 59 10.71 9.64 9.90
C ARG A 59 11.66 9.10 10.98
N GLY A 60 12.81 8.56 10.53
CA GLY A 60 13.85 8.04 11.41
C GLY A 60 13.67 6.61 11.89
N VAL A 61 12.54 5.96 11.55
CA VAL A 61 12.29 4.55 11.86
C VAL A 61 12.53 3.68 10.65
N THR A 62 13.33 2.65 10.81
CA THR A 62 13.59 1.67 9.76
C THR A 62 12.61 0.50 9.90
N TYR A 63 11.80 0.29 8.87
CA TYR A 63 10.88 -0.83 8.79
C TYR A 63 11.56 -2.02 8.14
N LYS A 64 11.48 -3.17 8.81
CA LYS A 64 11.98 -4.41 8.23
C LYS A 64 11.06 -4.85 7.09
N THR A 65 11.66 -5.04 5.91
CA THR A 65 10.92 -5.54 4.75
C THR A 65 10.72 -7.05 4.85
N THR A 66 9.50 -7.50 4.68
CA THR A 66 9.11 -8.91 4.75
C THR A 66 8.16 -9.27 3.61
N THR A 67 7.91 -10.56 3.44
CA THR A 67 6.80 -11.08 2.63
C THR A 67 5.74 -11.63 3.56
N ASP A 68 4.49 -11.22 3.37
CA ASP A 68 3.38 -11.81 4.10
C ASP A 68 3.12 -13.24 3.62
N GLU A 69 3.27 -14.20 4.49
CA GLU A 69 3.15 -15.63 4.15
C GLU A 69 1.73 -16.03 3.72
N THR A 70 0.72 -15.30 4.15
CA THR A 70 -0.68 -15.58 3.80
C THR A 70 -1.04 -15.08 2.40
N THR A 71 -0.49 -13.95 2.00
CA THR A 71 -0.87 -13.29 0.74
C THR A 71 0.24 -13.30 -0.33
N GLY A 72 1.49 -13.50 0.08
CA GLY A 72 2.65 -13.34 -0.80
C GLY A 72 3.00 -11.88 -1.10
N ILE A 73 2.31 -10.93 -0.51
CA ILE A 73 2.56 -9.51 -0.74
C ILE A 73 3.77 -9.04 0.08
N ARG A 74 4.61 -8.22 -0.51
CA ARG A 74 5.72 -7.56 0.19
C ARG A 74 5.17 -6.53 1.15
N MET A 75 5.81 -6.42 2.31
CA MET A 75 5.38 -5.54 3.39
C MET A 75 6.53 -4.70 3.95
N VAL A 76 6.20 -3.49 4.34
CA VAL A 76 7.04 -2.65 5.19
C VAL A 76 6.26 -2.44 6.50
N GLY A 77 6.69 -3.11 7.55
CA GLY A 77 5.89 -3.18 8.78
C GLY A 77 4.52 -3.82 8.51
N GLU A 78 3.46 -3.14 8.89
CA GLU A 78 2.07 -3.58 8.68
C GLU A 78 1.46 -3.11 7.34
N TYR A 79 2.26 -2.47 6.49
CA TYR A 79 1.80 -1.88 5.22
C TYR A 79 2.15 -2.77 4.05
N TYR A 80 1.16 -3.08 3.23
CA TYR A 80 1.37 -3.74 1.94
C TYR A 80 2.03 -2.79 0.96
N CYS A 81 3.08 -3.24 0.30
CA CYS A 81 3.74 -2.48 -0.76
C CYS A 81 2.87 -2.43 -2.00
N ALA A 82 2.57 -1.23 -2.48
CA ALA A 82 1.66 -1.04 -3.59
C ALA A 82 2.06 0.11 -4.52
N ALA A 83 1.54 0.06 -5.74
CA ALA A 83 1.55 1.15 -6.70
C ALA A 83 0.15 1.72 -6.89
N LEU A 84 0.07 3.03 -6.96
CA LEU A 84 -1.15 3.79 -7.25
C LEU A 84 -0.93 4.75 -8.42
N GLY A 85 -2.02 5.22 -9.02
CA GLY A 85 -1.95 6.34 -9.96
C GLY A 85 -1.48 7.64 -9.29
N THR A 86 -0.89 8.53 -10.05
CA THR A 86 -0.32 9.79 -9.51
C THR A 86 -1.34 10.71 -8.87
N PHE A 87 -2.62 10.53 -9.15
CA PHE A 87 -3.70 11.25 -8.47
C PHE A 87 -3.64 11.13 -6.95
N TYR A 88 -3.24 9.96 -6.45
CA TYR A 88 -3.22 9.68 -4.99
C TYR A 88 -1.96 10.21 -4.31
N GLY A 89 -0.96 10.57 -5.06
CA GLY A 89 0.31 11.08 -4.59
C GLY A 89 1.49 10.51 -5.37
N THR A 90 2.63 11.17 -5.26
CA THR A 90 3.86 10.82 -5.99
C THR A 90 5.04 10.55 -5.06
N THR A 91 4.90 10.86 -3.78
CA THR A 91 5.98 10.67 -2.81
C THR A 91 6.01 9.23 -2.32
N LYS A 92 7.04 8.50 -2.68
CA LYS A 92 7.26 7.13 -2.21
C LYS A 92 7.40 7.10 -0.69
N GLY A 93 6.86 6.06 -0.06
CA GLY A 93 6.77 5.97 1.39
C GLY A 93 5.49 6.56 1.97
N THR A 94 4.66 7.22 1.18
CA THR A 94 3.35 7.70 1.63
C THR A 94 2.47 6.52 2.00
N LYS A 95 1.75 6.63 3.11
CA LYS A 95 0.92 5.56 3.66
C LYS A 95 -0.55 5.88 3.50
N TYR A 96 -1.35 4.85 3.25
CA TYR A 96 -2.79 4.96 3.02
C TYR A 96 -3.55 3.86 3.75
N LYS A 97 -4.76 4.18 4.16
CA LYS A 97 -5.76 3.21 4.58
C LYS A 97 -6.80 3.05 3.48
N VAL A 98 -7.02 1.83 3.05
CA VAL A 98 -8.03 1.47 2.07
C VAL A 98 -9.18 0.80 2.79
N THR A 99 -10.40 1.28 2.55
CA THR A 99 -11.63 0.67 3.07
C THR A 99 -12.40 0.07 1.91
N LEU A 100 -12.82 -1.18 2.08
CA LEU A 100 -13.66 -1.92 1.13
C LEU A 100 -15.14 -1.77 1.51
N ASP A 101 -16.02 -1.98 0.54
CA ASP A 101 -17.47 -1.94 0.77
C ASP A 101 -17.99 -3.07 1.67
N THR A 102 -17.18 -4.09 1.91
CA THR A 102 -17.41 -5.13 2.92
C THR A 102 -17.19 -4.65 4.36
N GLY A 103 -16.66 -3.42 4.55
CA GLY A 103 -16.23 -2.90 5.84
C GLY A 103 -14.79 -3.28 6.24
N LYS A 104 -14.15 -4.22 5.53
CA LYS A 104 -12.75 -4.58 5.75
C LYS A 104 -11.82 -3.45 5.32
N THR A 105 -10.70 -3.33 5.99
CA THR A 105 -9.67 -2.34 5.71
C THR A 105 -8.31 -2.99 5.58
N PHE A 106 -7.45 -2.37 4.79
CA PHE A 106 -6.03 -2.71 4.76
C PHE A 106 -5.20 -1.44 4.56
N LYS A 107 -3.93 -1.52 4.92
CA LYS A 107 -3.01 -0.39 4.80
C LYS A 107 -1.97 -0.67 3.74
N ILE A 108 -1.62 0.35 2.98
CA ILE A 108 -0.61 0.28 1.92
C ILE A 108 0.43 1.38 2.09
N ILE A 109 1.62 1.10 1.59
CA ILE A 109 2.69 2.08 1.44
C ILE A 109 3.00 2.24 -0.05
N LEU A 110 3.11 3.49 -0.49
CA LEU A 110 3.39 3.79 -1.88
C LEU A 110 4.85 3.45 -2.20
N CYS A 111 5.05 2.41 -2.99
CA CYS A 111 6.37 1.97 -3.45
C CYS A 111 6.71 2.51 -4.84
N ASP A 112 5.69 2.71 -5.66
CA ASP A 112 5.82 3.25 -7.00
C ASP A 112 4.52 3.90 -7.45
N THR A 113 4.57 4.64 -8.55
CA THR A 113 3.39 5.23 -9.20
C THR A 113 3.15 4.56 -10.54
N LYS A 114 1.89 4.36 -10.89
CA LYS A 114 1.51 3.93 -12.23
C LYS A 114 1.92 5.00 -13.24
N SER A 115 2.47 4.57 -14.39
CA SER A 115 2.79 5.49 -15.49
C SER A 115 1.52 6.22 -15.96
N ASN A 116 1.56 7.54 -16.04
CA ASN A 116 0.42 8.37 -16.46
C ASN A 116 -0.14 7.97 -17.82
N ARG A 117 0.71 7.52 -18.74
CA ARG A 117 0.28 7.07 -20.08
C ARG A 117 -0.55 5.79 -20.06
N HIS A 118 -0.45 4.99 -18.98
CA HIS A 118 -1.19 3.75 -18.80
C HIS A 118 -2.44 3.92 -17.93
N THR A 119 -2.68 5.12 -17.40
CA THR A 119 -3.82 5.45 -16.56
C THR A 119 -4.86 6.28 -17.32
N ASP A 120 -6.05 6.41 -16.72
CA ASP A 120 -7.09 7.32 -17.23
C ASP A 120 -6.62 8.79 -17.21
N LYS A 121 -7.42 9.69 -17.74
CA LYS A 121 -7.10 11.13 -17.82
C LYS A 121 -6.84 11.79 -16.47
N LYS A 122 -7.42 11.25 -15.39
CA LYS A 122 -7.25 11.75 -14.02
C LYS A 122 -6.18 11.01 -13.26
N HIS A 123 -5.52 10.01 -13.86
CA HIS A 123 -4.49 9.20 -13.25
C HIS A 123 -4.93 8.46 -11.99
N GLN A 124 -6.16 7.95 -11.99
CA GLN A 124 -6.80 7.29 -10.86
C GLN A 124 -6.80 5.76 -10.96
N TYR A 125 -6.75 5.21 -12.16
CA TYR A 125 -6.77 3.76 -12.42
C TYR A 125 -6.08 3.40 -13.73
N ALA A 126 -5.67 2.14 -13.85
CA ALA A 126 -5.10 1.64 -15.09
C ALA A 126 -6.18 1.51 -16.18
N LYS A 127 -5.92 2.03 -17.38
CA LYS A 127 -6.89 2.00 -18.50
C LYS A 127 -7.30 0.58 -18.89
N LYS A 128 -6.32 -0.33 -18.94
CA LYS A 128 -6.51 -1.67 -19.48
C LYS A 128 -7.40 -2.54 -18.61
N ASN A 129 -7.19 -2.53 -17.31
CA ASN A 129 -7.80 -3.49 -16.39
C ASN A 129 -8.57 -2.83 -15.24
N LYS A 130 -8.62 -1.50 -15.23
CA LYS A 130 -9.33 -0.69 -14.23
C LYS A 130 -8.81 -0.82 -12.80
N ASP A 131 -7.58 -1.28 -12.62
CA ASP A 131 -6.98 -1.40 -11.30
C ASP A 131 -6.73 -0.05 -10.66
N VAL A 132 -7.06 0.03 -9.39
CA VAL A 132 -6.69 1.16 -8.52
C VAL A 132 -5.43 0.83 -7.73
N VAL A 133 -5.39 -0.30 -7.07
CA VAL A 133 -4.26 -0.77 -6.27
C VAL A 133 -3.57 -1.94 -6.95
N GLU A 134 -2.26 -1.87 -7.09
CA GLU A 134 -1.42 -2.99 -7.54
C GLU A 134 -0.40 -3.32 -6.45
N PHE A 135 -0.35 -4.58 -6.03
CA PHE A 135 0.58 -5.03 -5.00
C PHE A 135 1.94 -5.47 -5.57
N TYR A 136 3.00 -5.20 -4.81
CA TYR A 136 4.28 -5.86 -4.99
C TYR A 136 4.29 -7.18 -4.24
N VAL A 137 4.72 -8.24 -4.91
CA VAL A 137 4.61 -9.60 -4.37
C VAL A 137 5.92 -10.37 -4.50
N ASP A 138 6.08 -11.37 -3.66
CA ASP A 138 6.97 -12.49 -3.93
C ASP A 138 6.20 -13.50 -4.80
N ARG A 139 6.59 -13.61 -6.06
CA ARG A 139 5.92 -14.46 -7.03
C ARG A 139 5.86 -15.93 -6.61
N THR A 140 6.83 -16.39 -5.83
CA THR A 140 6.90 -17.78 -5.36
C THR A 140 5.90 -18.09 -4.24
N LYS A 141 5.33 -17.04 -3.63
CA LYS A 141 4.43 -17.15 -2.47
C LYS A 141 3.00 -16.69 -2.74
N ILE A 142 2.66 -16.43 -3.98
CA ILE A 142 1.29 -16.05 -4.36
C ILE A 142 0.36 -17.24 -4.13
N PRO A 143 -0.72 -17.10 -3.33
CA PRO A 143 -1.67 -18.18 -3.11
C PRO A 143 -2.35 -18.65 -4.40
N ALA A 144 -2.64 -19.94 -4.50
CA ALA A 144 -3.50 -20.47 -5.54
C ALA A 144 -4.86 -19.77 -5.50
N GLY A 145 -5.44 -19.48 -6.65
CA GLY A 145 -6.73 -18.79 -6.74
C GLY A 145 -6.65 -17.28 -6.88
N VAL A 146 -5.53 -16.65 -6.56
CA VAL A 146 -5.33 -15.21 -6.84
C VAL A 146 -5.36 -14.95 -8.35
N ASN A 147 -4.63 -15.75 -9.12
CA ASN A 147 -4.63 -15.70 -10.59
C ASN A 147 -4.59 -14.26 -11.15
N GLY A 148 -3.61 -13.48 -10.69
CA GLY A 148 -3.39 -12.09 -11.11
C GLY A 148 -4.35 -11.06 -10.51
N ASN A 149 -5.25 -11.44 -9.62
CA ASN A 149 -6.20 -10.53 -9.01
C ASN A 149 -6.42 -10.83 -7.53
N TYR A 150 -5.84 -10.01 -6.67
CA TYR A 150 -5.96 -10.15 -5.22
C TYR A 150 -7.37 -9.89 -4.68
N ASN A 151 -8.25 -9.30 -5.45
CA ASN A 151 -9.65 -9.13 -5.05
C ASN A 151 -10.35 -10.48 -4.82
N ARG A 152 -9.80 -11.57 -5.34
CA ARG A 152 -10.27 -12.94 -5.11
C ARG A 152 -9.90 -13.50 -3.74
N LEU A 153 -8.97 -12.89 -3.05
CA LEU A 153 -8.56 -13.31 -1.72
C LEU A 153 -9.43 -12.62 -0.66
N GLU A 154 -9.81 -13.36 0.38
CA GLU A 154 -10.77 -12.87 1.39
C GLU A 154 -10.45 -11.49 1.97
N PRO A 155 -9.19 -11.17 2.39
CA PRO A 155 -8.89 -9.85 2.94
C PRO A 155 -9.19 -8.68 2.00
N PHE A 156 -9.30 -8.94 0.69
CA PHE A 156 -9.47 -7.93 -0.36
C PHE A 156 -10.78 -8.07 -1.13
N HIS A 157 -11.72 -8.88 -0.65
CA HIS A 157 -13.04 -8.99 -1.28
C HIS A 157 -13.80 -7.67 -1.23
N GLY A 158 -14.51 -7.36 -2.29
CA GLY A 158 -15.33 -6.17 -2.41
C GLY A 158 -14.71 -5.08 -3.26
N LYS A 159 -15.38 -3.95 -3.31
CA LYS A 159 -14.95 -2.76 -4.05
C LYS A 159 -14.28 -1.79 -3.09
N ILE A 160 -13.30 -1.05 -3.57
CA ILE A 160 -12.70 0.04 -2.80
C ILE A 160 -13.76 1.11 -2.59
N GLN A 161 -14.04 1.42 -1.33
CA GLN A 161 -14.99 2.45 -0.93
C GLN A 161 -14.31 3.78 -0.63
N SER A 162 -13.12 3.74 -0.01
CA SER A 162 -12.33 4.94 0.28
C SER A 162 -10.84 4.66 0.36
N ILE A 163 -10.06 5.67 0.04
CA ILE A 163 -8.61 5.70 0.26
C ILE A 163 -8.30 6.95 1.07
N GLU A 164 -7.68 6.75 2.23
CA GLU A 164 -7.32 7.81 3.14
C GLU A 164 -5.81 7.90 3.26
N ARG A 165 -5.25 9.09 3.03
CA ARG A 165 -3.83 9.34 3.28
C ARG A 165 -3.61 9.41 4.78
N LEU A 166 -2.59 8.69 5.24
CA LEU A 166 -2.18 8.67 6.63
C LEU A 166 -0.94 9.54 6.82
N THR A 167 -0.83 10.12 7.99
CA THR A 167 0.43 10.67 8.49
C THR A 167 0.82 9.86 9.70
N GLU A 168 2.01 9.29 9.65
CA GLU A 168 2.62 8.60 10.79
C GLU A 168 3.88 9.34 11.22
N TRP A 169 4.10 9.37 12.50
CA TRP A 169 5.36 9.80 13.07
C TRP A 169 5.63 9.05 14.36
N ASP A 170 6.90 8.80 14.60
CA ASP A 170 7.36 8.20 15.84
C ASP A 170 7.78 9.29 16.80
N ARG A 171 7.38 9.12 18.05
CA ARG A 171 7.90 9.91 19.15
C ARG A 171 8.71 9.00 20.03
N ALA A 172 9.96 9.40 20.32
CA ALA A 172 10.68 8.81 21.42
C ALA A 172 9.94 9.16 22.70
N GLU A 173 9.66 8.18 23.55
CA GLU A 173 9.14 8.46 24.89
C GLU A 173 10.27 9.14 25.69
N SER A 174 9.99 10.31 26.16
CA SER A 174 10.87 11.05 27.08
C SER A 174 10.90 10.35 28.43
#